data_1a3d9637974a7054561f1f51a655e18e
#
_entry.id   1a3d9637974a7054561f1f51a655e18e
#
_cell.length_a   1.000
_cell.length_b   1.000
_cell.length_c   1.000
_cell.angle_alpha   90.00
_cell.angle_beta   90.00
_cell.angle_gamma   90.00
#
_symmetry.space_group_name_H-M   'P 1'
#
loop_
_entity.id
_entity.type
_entity.pdbx_description
1 polymer ?
#
loop_
_entity_poly.entity_id
_entity_poly.type
_entity_poly.pdbx_seq_one_letter_code
_entity_poly.pdbx_strand_id
1 'polypeptide(L)'
;TMRAAVLRDPQVGLQVETIKTPRPGFGEVLVKVSGCGLCHSDLHVIGGAIAFPLPAVLGHEVAGQIVELGPGNEFTGLKVGQQVAGGFLMPCGRCHHCNSGHDELCEPFFELNRLKGVLYDGKTRLESLDGEPIYMYSMGGLAEYAVIPATAVAPVPDSVDPVTSAILGCAAMTGYGAVRRGADLRFGETAAVVATGGVGSNICQIANAFGARQVIALDVDDETLEAVKK
;
A
#
# COMPACT_ATOMS: atom_id res chain seq x y z
N THR A 1 -3.29 -9.76 -21.07
CA THR A 1 -2.73 -8.38 -20.98
C THR A 1 -3.59 -7.53 -20.05
N MET A 2 -3.04 -6.48 -19.48
CA MET A 2 -3.69 -5.53 -18.59
C MET A 2 -3.21 -4.11 -18.87
N ARG A 3 -3.96 -3.12 -18.44
CA ARG A 3 -3.52 -1.72 -18.42
C ARG A 3 -2.80 -1.42 -17.11
N ALA A 4 -1.75 -0.61 -17.19
CA ALA A 4 -1.03 -0.11 -16.04
C ALA A 4 -0.55 1.34 -16.29
N ALA A 5 -0.48 2.15 -15.25
CA ALA A 5 0.14 3.47 -15.29
C ALA A 5 1.65 3.31 -15.06
N VAL A 6 2.42 3.42 -16.11
CA VAL A 6 3.88 3.21 -16.12
C VAL A 6 4.60 4.56 -16.07
N LEU A 7 5.55 4.70 -15.16
CA LEU A 7 6.49 5.80 -15.11
C LEU A 7 7.76 5.39 -15.86
N ARG A 8 7.99 5.97 -17.05
CA ARG A 8 9.21 5.77 -17.82
C ARG A 8 10.18 6.92 -17.68
N ASP A 9 9.63 8.13 -17.64
CA ASP A 9 10.38 9.37 -17.51
C ASP A 9 9.63 10.32 -16.56
N PRO A 10 10.26 10.77 -15.46
CA PRO A 10 9.68 11.73 -14.54
C PRO A 10 9.21 13.03 -15.20
N GLN A 11 9.84 13.46 -16.28
CA GLN A 11 9.46 14.68 -17.00
C GLN A 11 8.14 14.53 -17.77
N VAL A 12 7.82 13.30 -18.19
CA VAL A 12 6.58 12.96 -18.90
C VAL A 12 5.47 12.57 -17.93
N GLY A 13 5.85 12.00 -16.77
CA GLY A 13 4.93 11.47 -15.78
C GLY A 13 4.36 10.09 -16.14
N LEU A 14 3.29 9.72 -15.45
CA LEU A 14 2.62 8.42 -15.64
C LEU A 14 1.92 8.34 -16.99
N GLN A 15 2.15 7.25 -17.73
CA GLN A 15 1.46 6.95 -18.98
C GLN A 15 0.73 5.61 -18.86
N VAL A 16 -0.52 5.55 -19.34
CA VAL A 16 -1.29 4.28 -19.34
C VAL A 16 -0.83 3.45 -20.53
N GLU A 17 -0.27 2.30 -20.22
CA GLU A 17 0.24 1.33 -21.21
C GLU A 17 -0.46 -0.03 -21.07
N THR A 18 -0.44 -0.82 -22.14
CA THR A 18 -0.80 -2.23 -22.10
C THR A 18 0.45 -3.05 -21.86
N ILE A 19 0.43 -3.83 -20.79
CA ILE A 19 1.55 -4.71 -20.39
C ILE A 19 1.05 -6.15 -20.22
N LYS A 20 1.95 -7.11 -19.99
CA LYS A 20 1.55 -8.49 -19.69
C LYS A 20 0.85 -8.56 -18.33
N THR A 21 -0.21 -9.35 -18.23
CA THR A 21 -0.80 -9.67 -16.91
C THR A 21 0.17 -10.55 -16.14
N PRO A 22 0.58 -10.18 -14.92
CA PRO A 22 1.55 -10.95 -14.16
C PRO A 22 0.97 -12.26 -13.63
N ARG A 23 1.87 -13.15 -13.19
CA ARG A 23 1.52 -14.38 -12.47
C ARG A 23 2.16 -14.38 -11.09
N PRO A 24 1.45 -14.85 -10.06
CA PRO A 24 1.99 -14.92 -8.72
C PRO A 24 3.02 -16.05 -8.60
N GLY A 25 4.15 -15.76 -7.99
CA GLY A 25 5.17 -16.72 -7.62
C GLY A 25 4.87 -17.42 -6.28
N PHE A 26 5.88 -18.06 -5.71
CA PHE A 26 5.75 -18.76 -4.44
C PHE A 26 5.42 -17.78 -3.29
N GLY A 27 4.36 -18.07 -2.52
CA GLY A 27 3.90 -17.25 -1.41
C GLY A 27 3.29 -15.91 -1.82
N GLU A 28 2.89 -15.76 -3.08
CA GLU A 28 2.28 -14.54 -3.63
C GLU A 28 0.83 -14.78 -4.05
N VAL A 29 0.08 -13.72 -4.14
CA VAL A 29 -1.30 -13.71 -4.65
C VAL A 29 -1.43 -12.73 -5.81
N LEU A 30 -2.30 -13.04 -6.78
CA LEU A 30 -2.71 -12.10 -7.82
C LEU A 30 -4.03 -11.46 -7.39
N VAL A 31 -4.02 -10.14 -7.25
CA VAL A 31 -5.20 -9.34 -6.90
C VAL A 31 -5.69 -8.59 -8.13
N LYS A 32 -6.98 -8.75 -8.47
CA LYS A 32 -7.66 -7.84 -9.39
C LYS A 32 -7.97 -6.57 -8.61
N VAL A 33 -7.36 -5.48 -8.99
CA VAL A 33 -7.42 -4.21 -8.27
C VAL A 33 -8.82 -3.58 -8.44
N SER A 34 -9.48 -3.31 -7.32
CA SER A 34 -10.74 -2.56 -7.26
C SER A 34 -10.48 -1.07 -7.07
N GLY A 35 -9.44 -0.74 -6.31
CA GLY A 35 -8.98 0.62 -6.07
C GLY A 35 -7.51 0.64 -5.68
N CYS A 36 -6.85 1.72 -6.07
CA CYS A 36 -5.49 2.05 -5.63
C CYS A 36 -5.45 3.53 -5.24
N GLY A 37 -5.17 3.81 -3.98
CA GLY A 37 -4.96 5.16 -3.48
C GLY A 37 -3.66 5.75 -4.03
N LEU A 38 -3.65 7.06 -4.21
CA LEU A 38 -2.46 7.81 -4.58
C LEU A 38 -1.87 8.49 -3.34
N CYS A 39 -0.71 8.03 -2.92
CA CYS A 39 0.00 8.56 -1.77
C CYS A 39 1.00 9.64 -2.18
N HIS A 40 1.35 10.51 -1.25
CA HIS A 40 2.41 11.50 -1.46
C HIS A 40 3.78 10.85 -1.78
N SER A 41 4.00 9.62 -1.29
CA SER A 41 5.20 8.83 -1.62
C SER A 41 5.31 8.49 -3.11
N ASP A 42 4.19 8.28 -3.80
CA ASP A 42 4.18 8.07 -5.26
C ASP A 42 4.58 9.38 -5.98
N LEU A 43 4.08 10.53 -5.50
CA LEU A 43 4.46 11.85 -6.03
C LEU A 43 5.94 12.15 -5.84
N HIS A 44 6.54 11.71 -4.73
CA HIS A 44 7.98 11.84 -4.50
C HIS A 44 8.81 11.03 -5.50
N VAL A 45 8.33 9.85 -5.90
CA VAL A 45 9.00 9.06 -6.97
C VAL A 45 8.83 9.75 -8.33
N ILE A 46 7.62 10.19 -8.67
CA ILE A 46 7.33 10.90 -9.92
C ILE A 46 8.16 12.18 -10.02
N GLY A 47 8.26 12.94 -8.93
CA GLY A 47 9.01 14.19 -8.86
C GLY A 47 10.53 14.01 -8.67
N GLY A 48 11.04 12.77 -8.58
CA GLY A 48 12.46 12.47 -8.43
C GLY A 48 13.04 12.73 -7.03
N ALA A 49 12.22 13.10 -6.05
CA ALA A 49 12.66 13.24 -4.65
C ALA A 49 13.06 11.90 -4.02
N ILE A 50 12.48 10.81 -4.50
CA ILE A 50 12.86 9.45 -4.19
C ILE A 50 13.39 8.81 -5.47
N ALA A 51 14.68 8.46 -5.46
CA ALA A 51 15.29 7.70 -6.56
C ALA A 51 14.70 6.28 -6.60
N PHE A 52 14.20 5.87 -7.77
CA PHE A 52 13.64 4.54 -7.99
C PHE A 52 13.99 4.06 -9.41
N PRO A 53 14.21 2.74 -9.62
CA PRO A 53 14.50 2.21 -10.96
C PRO A 53 13.30 2.37 -11.89
N LEU A 54 13.58 2.70 -13.15
CA LEU A 54 12.57 2.88 -14.19
C LEU A 54 12.84 1.90 -15.36
N PRO A 55 11.81 1.52 -16.14
CA PRO A 55 10.39 1.90 -15.98
C PRO A 55 9.74 1.26 -14.75
N ALA A 56 8.74 1.91 -14.16
CA ALA A 56 8.09 1.42 -12.95
C ALA A 56 6.57 1.61 -12.96
N VAL A 57 5.85 0.70 -12.30
CA VAL A 57 4.47 0.90 -11.87
C VAL A 57 4.48 1.23 -10.38
N LEU A 58 3.84 2.34 -10.02
CA LEU A 58 3.70 2.81 -8.66
C LEU A 58 2.37 2.34 -8.04
N GLY A 59 2.04 2.85 -6.86
CA GLY A 59 0.81 2.54 -6.14
C GLY A 59 0.99 1.43 -5.12
N HIS A 60 0.72 1.76 -3.87
CA HIS A 60 0.91 0.90 -2.71
C HIS A 60 -0.27 0.92 -1.72
N GLU A 61 -1.35 1.56 -2.09
CA GLU A 61 -2.62 1.57 -1.38
C GLU A 61 -3.64 0.75 -2.18
N VAL A 62 -3.49 -0.56 -2.16
CA VAL A 62 -4.23 -1.49 -3.03
C VAL A 62 -5.32 -2.20 -2.26
N ALA A 63 -6.52 -2.24 -2.82
CA ALA A 63 -7.53 -3.21 -2.45
C ALA A 63 -8.17 -3.83 -3.67
N GLY A 64 -8.67 -5.05 -3.51
CA GLY A 64 -9.28 -5.79 -4.60
C GLY A 64 -9.61 -7.22 -4.22
N GLN A 65 -9.80 -8.04 -5.22
CA GLN A 65 -10.19 -9.43 -5.06
C GLN A 65 -9.05 -10.37 -5.49
N ILE A 66 -8.73 -11.36 -4.68
CA ILE A 66 -7.79 -12.42 -5.07
C ILE A 66 -8.39 -13.21 -6.23
N VAL A 67 -7.66 -13.29 -7.33
CA VAL A 67 -8.07 -14.07 -8.51
C VAL A 67 -7.20 -15.29 -8.77
N GLU A 68 -5.98 -15.32 -8.19
CA GLU A 68 -5.08 -16.47 -8.29
C GLU A 68 -4.19 -16.52 -7.03
N LEU A 69 -3.95 -17.73 -6.53
CA LEU A 69 -2.99 -18.01 -5.48
C LEU A 69 -1.76 -18.66 -6.09
N GLY A 70 -0.59 -18.10 -5.86
CA GLY A 70 0.67 -18.76 -6.19
C GLY A 70 0.94 -19.97 -5.31
N PRO A 71 1.91 -20.82 -5.66
CA PRO A 71 2.31 -21.96 -4.82
C PRO A 71 2.73 -21.52 -3.41
N GLY A 72 2.56 -22.38 -2.41
CA GLY A 72 2.95 -22.12 -1.02
C GLY A 72 1.91 -21.34 -0.20
N ASN A 73 0.70 -21.14 -0.75
CA ASN A 73 -0.39 -20.43 -0.05
C ASN A 73 -1.38 -21.37 0.66
N GLU A 74 -1.12 -22.68 0.71
CA GLU A 74 -2.02 -23.70 1.25
C GLU A 74 -2.35 -23.48 2.75
N PHE A 75 -1.48 -22.78 3.45
CA PHE A 75 -1.60 -22.55 4.91
C PHE A 75 -1.92 -21.11 5.29
N THR A 76 -2.09 -20.20 4.32
CA THR A 76 -2.36 -18.79 4.59
C THR A 76 -3.81 -18.50 4.99
N GLY A 77 -4.72 -19.42 4.68
CA GLY A 77 -6.17 -19.22 4.84
C GLY A 77 -6.79 -18.29 3.77
N LEU A 78 -6.00 -17.74 2.87
CA LEU A 78 -6.48 -16.91 1.77
C LEU A 78 -7.19 -17.76 0.70
N LYS A 79 -8.17 -17.15 0.02
CA LYS A 79 -9.00 -17.85 -0.98
C LYS A 79 -9.20 -16.98 -2.21
N VAL A 80 -9.27 -17.63 -3.37
CA VAL A 80 -9.75 -16.99 -4.60
C VAL A 80 -11.17 -16.47 -4.39
N GLY A 81 -11.45 -15.28 -4.87
CA GLY A 81 -12.71 -14.56 -4.65
C GLY A 81 -12.74 -13.69 -3.39
N GLN A 82 -11.77 -13.83 -2.49
CA GLN A 82 -11.73 -13.07 -1.24
C GLN A 82 -11.31 -11.62 -1.48
N GLN A 83 -12.02 -10.68 -0.84
CA GLN A 83 -11.65 -9.26 -0.78
C GLN A 83 -10.46 -9.06 0.17
N VAL A 84 -9.47 -8.29 -0.28
CA VAL A 84 -8.25 -8.00 0.49
C VAL A 84 -7.81 -6.56 0.31
N ALA A 85 -7.11 -6.06 1.34
CA ALA A 85 -6.30 -4.84 1.26
C ALA A 85 -4.82 -5.21 1.43
N GLY A 86 -3.96 -4.58 0.66
CA GLY A 86 -2.51 -4.76 0.72
C GLY A 86 -1.84 -3.72 1.62
N GLY A 87 -0.87 -4.13 2.41
CA GLY A 87 -0.05 -3.24 3.23
C GLY A 87 1.17 -2.72 2.47
N PHE A 88 1.47 -1.41 2.58
CA PHE A 88 2.64 -0.81 1.93
C PHE A 88 3.94 -1.56 2.24
N LEU A 89 4.14 -1.88 3.51
CA LEU A 89 5.24 -2.73 3.94
C LEU A 89 4.87 -4.19 3.66
N MET A 90 5.68 -4.84 2.85
CA MET A 90 5.48 -6.24 2.47
C MET A 90 6.51 -7.09 3.23
N PRO A 91 6.19 -7.61 4.43
CA PRO A 91 7.16 -8.39 5.21
C PRO A 91 7.51 -9.70 4.51
N CYS A 92 8.79 -10.09 4.56
CA CYS A 92 9.23 -11.35 3.95
C CYS A 92 8.82 -12.58 4.78
N GLY A 93 8.38 -12.39 6.03
CA GLY A 93 7.94 -13.44 6.96
C GLY A 93 9.05 -14.36 7.50
N ARG A 94 10.35 -14.10 7.20
CA ARG A 94 11.44 -15.03 7.54
C ARG A 94 12.73 -14.36 8.04
N CYS A 95 12.89 -13.05 7.92
CA CYS A 95 14.07 -12.36 8.48
C CYS A 95 13.95 -12.26 10.01
N HIS A 96 15.05 -11.82 10.65
CA HIS A 96 15.07 -11.65 12.10
C HIS A 96 13.94 -10.76 12.60
N HIS A 97 13.72 -9.62 11.95
CA HIS A 97 12.69 -8.68 12.34
C HIS A 97 11.28 -9.26 12.22
N CYS A 98 10.92 -9.90 11.10
CA CYS A 98 9.62 -10.56 10.94
C CYS A 98 9.41 -11.66 11.99
N ASN A 99 10.42 -12.50 12.25
CA ASN A 99 10.33 -13.57 13.26
C ASN A 99 10.24 -13.02 14.70
N SER A 100 10.60 -11.76 14.92
CA SER A 100 10.52 -11.07 16.22
C SER A 100 9.25 -10.20 16.36
N GLY A 101 8.35 -10.20 15.36
CA GLY A 101 7.12 -9.40 15.35
C GLY A 101 7.35 -7.92 15.02
N HIS A 102 8.44 -7.61 14.33
CA HIS A 102 8.81 -6.28 13.85
C HIS A 102 8.80 -6.25 12.33
N ASP A 103 7.67 -6.58 11.74
CA ASP A 103 7.47 -6.65 10.29
C ASP A 103 7.77 -5.33 9.58
N GLU A 104 7.57 -4.20 10.27
CA GLU A 104 7.87 -2.85 9.81
C GLU A 104 9.37 -2.61 9.58
N LEU A 105 10.24 -3.45 10.13
CA LEU A 105 11.70 -3.39 9.97
C LEU A 105 12.23 -4.48 9.02
N CYS A 106 11.39 -5.05 8.16
CA CYS A 106 11.77 -6.12 7.26
C CYS A 106 12.89 -5.69 6.29
N GLU A 107 14.12 -6.10 6.55
CA GLU A 107 15.30 -5.77 5.72
C GLU A 107 15.13 -6.15 4.25
N PRO A 108 14.69 -7.39 3.89
CA PRO A 108 14.48 -7.76 2.49
C PRO A 108 13.47 -6.88 1.75
N PHE A 109 12.44 -6.36 2.43
CA PHE A 109 11.51 -5.40 1.81
C PHE A 109 12.25 -4.12 1.39
N PHE A 110 13.07 -3.56 2.29
CA PHE A 110 13.80 -2.33 2.00
C PHE A 110 14.88 -2.56 0.94
N GLU A 111 15.66 -3.62 1.03
CA GLU A 111 16.77 -3.88 0.13
C GLU A 111 16.34 -4.25 -1.29
N LEU A 112 15.29 -5.03 -1.44
CA LEU A 112 14.83 -5.56 -2.72
C LEU A 112 13.68 -4.74 -3.30
N ASN A 113 12.55 -4.67 -2.62
CA ASN A 113 11.39 -4.00 -3.21
C ASN A 113 11.54 -2.48 -3.18
N ARG A 114 11.85 -1.91 -2.01
CA ARG A 114 11.89 -0.46 -1.83
C ARG A 114 13.01 0.23 -2.61
N LEU A 115 14.16 -0.43 -2.77
CA LEU A 115 15.31 0.14 -3.48
C LEU A 115 15.43 -0.34 -4.93
N LYS A 116 15.03 -1.59 -5.23
CA LYS A 116 15.26 -2.21 -6.54
C LYS A 116 13.97 -2.53 -7.31
N GLY A 117 12.81 -2.37 -6.72
CA GLY A 117 11.53 -2.61 -7.38
C GLY A 117 11.25 -4.07 -7.73
N VAL A 118 11.81 -5.02 -6.96
CA VAL A 118 11.69 -6.46 -7.20
C VAL A 118 11.15 -7.17 -5.95
N LEU A 119 10.66 -8.40 -6.11
CA LEU A 119 10.21 -9.23 -4.99
C LEU A 119 11.38 -10.07 -4.42
N TYR A 120 11.09 -10.97 -3.48
CA TYR A 120 12.10 -11.65 -2.62
C TYR A 120 12.96 -12.69 -3.34
N ASP A 121 12.65 -13.01 -4.59
CA ASP A 121 13.49 -13.80 -5.50
C ASP A 121 14.40 -12.95 -6.41
N GLY A 122 14.37 -11.61 -6.20
CA GLY A 122 15.16 -10.66 -6.98
C GLY A 122 14.56 -10.33 -8.35
N LYS A 123 13.30 -10.69 -8.61
CA LYS A 123 12.62 -10.44 -9.89
C LYS A 123 11.40 -9.56 -9.72
N THR A 124 11.14 -8.72 -10.73
CA THR A 124 9.84 -8.08 -10.88
C THR A 124 8.81 -9.09 -11.39
N ARG A 125 7.53 -8.77 -11.23
CA ARG A 125 6.42 -9.55 -11.82
C ARG A 125 5.82 -8.87 -13.04
N LEU A 126 6.27 -7.65 -13.35
CA LEU A 126 5.74 -6.87 -14.45
C LEU A 126 6.70 -6.84 -15.63
N GLU A 127 6.16 -7.01 -16.83
CA GLU A 127 6.88 -6.97 -18.09
C GLU A 127 6.05 -6.23 -19.15
N SER A 128 6.75 -5.48 -20.03
CA SER A 128 6.14 -4.98 -21.26
C SER A 128 5.72 -6.12 -22.18
N LEU A 129 5.01 -5.82 -23.25
CA LEU A 129 4.64 -6.84 -24.24
C LEU A 129 5.87 -7.49 -24.89
N ASP A 130 6.95 -6.73 -25.03
CA ASP A 130 8.22 -7.17 -25.62
C ASP A 130 9.16 -7.88 -24.64
N GLY A 131 8.73 -8.00 -23.35
CA GLY A 131 9.50 -8.71 -22.32
C GLY A 131 10.51 -7.83 -21.56
N GLU A 132 10.44 -6.50 -21.71
CA GLU A 132 11.24 -5.58 -20.92
C GLU A 132 10.72 -5.59 -19.46
N PRO A 133 11.58 -5.73 -18.44
CA PRO A 133 11.16 -5.69 -17.05
C PRO A 133 10.64 -4.30 -16.66
N ILE A 134 9.56 -4.26 -15.91
CA ILE A 134 8.97 -3.05 -15.32
C ILE A 134 9.03 -3.22 -13.80
N TYR A 135 9.62 -2.28 -13.10
CA TYR A 135 9.82 -2.37 -11.65
C TYR A 135 8.54 -2.05 -10.87
N MET A 136 8.44 -2.54 -9.64
CA MET A 136 7.26 -2.43 -8.80
C MET A 136 7.57 -1.56 -7.57
N TYR A 137 7.00 -0.36 -7.47
CA TYR A 137 7.07 0.40 -6.23
C TYR A 137 6.06 -0.16 -5.24
N SER A 138 6.55 -0.87 -4.22
CA SER A 138 5.76 -1.74 -3.37
C SER A 138 4.97 -2.75 -4.23
N MET A 139 3.66 -2.65 -4.28
CA MET A 139 2.78 -3.60 -5.00
C MET A 139 2.62 -3.32 -6.49
N GLY A 140 3.02 -2.13 -6.96
CA GLY A 140 2.76 -1.73 -8.35
C GLY A 140 1.26 -1.67 -8.66
N GLY A 141 0.49 -1.08 -7.75
CA GLY A 141 -0.97 -1.16 -7.73
C GLY A 141 -1.69 -0.22 -8.71
N LEU A 142 -1.00 0.74 -9.33
CA LEU A 142 -1.59 1.56 -10.39
C LEU A 142 -1.75 0.76 -11.69
N ALA A 143 -2.37 -0.41 -11.60
CA ALA A 143 -2.60 -1.38 -12.66
C ALA A 143 -3.91 -2.15 -12.41
N GLU A 144 -4.43 -2.84 -13.42
CA GLU A 144 -5.65 -3.65 -13.27
C GLU A 144 -5.44 -4.90 -12.40
N TYR A 145 -4.19 -5.38 -12.31
CA TYR A 145 -3.81 -6.51 -11.45
C TYR A 145 -2.48 -6.22 -10.76
N ALA A 146 -2.36 -6.65 -9.52
CA ALA A 146 -1.15 -6.56 -8.72
C ALA A 146 -0.77 -7.93 -8.15
N VAL A 147 0.52 -8.27 -8.18
CA VAL A 147 1.06 -9.44 -7.47
C VAL A 147 1.62 -8.97 -6.14
N ILE A 148 1.13 -9.56 -5.06
CA ILE A 148 1.43 -9.13 -3.70
C ILE A 148 1.85 -10.37 -2.89
N PRO A 149 2.91 -10.32 -2.06
CA PRO A 149 3.21 -11.38 -1.11
C PRO A 149 2.01 -11.63 -0.16
N ALA A 150 1.67 -12.87 0.08
CA ALA A 150 0.55 -13.24 0.94
C ALA A 150 0.67 -12.67 2.37
N THR A 151 1.90 -12.44 2.83
CA THR A 151 2.22 -11.79 4.11
C THR A 151 1.84 -10.32 4.18
N ALA A 152 1.58 -9.70 3.03
CA ALA A 152 1.26 -8.28 2.91
C ALA A 152 -0.21 -8.00 2.58
N VAL A 153 -1.07 -9.01 2.55
CA VAL A 153 -2.51 -8.83 2.33
C VAL A 153 -3.32 -9.26 3.55
N ALA A 154 -4.36 -8.50 3.83
CA ALA A 154 -5.33 -8.83 4.87
C ALA A 154 -6.74 -8.93 4.28
N PRO A 155 -7.54 -9.92 4.70
CA PRO A 155 -8.95 -9.99 4.32
C PRO A 155 -9.72 -8.75 4.77
N VAL A 156 -10.58 -8.26 3.90
CA VAL A 156 -11.51 -7.15 4.19
C VAL A 156 -12.92 -7.72 4.21
N PRO A 157 -13.75 -7.39 5.22
CA PRO A 157 -15.13 -7.83 5.26
C PRO A 157 -15.93 -7.37 4.03
N ASP A 158 -16.83 -8.22 3.51
CA ASP A 158 -17.66 -7.91 2.34
C ASP A 158 -18.56 -6.68 2.52
N SER A 159 -18.81 -6.27 3.77
CA SER A 159 -19.56 -5.06 4.12
C SER A 159 -18.79 -3.76 3.91
N VAL A 160 -17.47 -3.83 3.71
CA VAL A 160 -16.62 -2.66 3.46
C VAL A 160 -16.47 -2.47 1.95
N ASP A 161 -16.67 -1.22 1.51
CA ASP A 161 -16.49 -0.91 0.09
C ASP A 161 -15.04 -1.21 -0.36
N PRO A 162 -14.89 -2.02 -1.42
CA PRO A 162 -13.55 -2.45 -1.86
C PRO A 162 -12.67 -1.30 -2.34
N VAL A 163 -13.24 -0.20 -2.85
CA VAL A 163 -12.45 0.94 -3.33
C VAL A 163 -11.89 1.74 -2.15
N THR A 164 -12.75 2.06 -1.17
CA THR A 164 -12.33 2.80 0.02
C THR A 164 -11.38 2.01 0.92
N SER A 165 -11.44 0.67 0.88
CA SER A 165 -10.50 -0.17 1.65
C SER A 165 -9.06 -0.09 1.15
N ALA A 166 -8.80 0.50 -0.01
CA ALA A 166 -7.44 0.64 -0.56
C ALA A 166 -6.51 1.42 0.37
N ILE A 167 -7.00 2.45 1.07
CA ILE A 167 -6.19 3.28 1.97
C ILE A 167 -5.81 2.60 3.29
N LEU A 168 -6.41 1.43 3.60
CA LEU A 168 -6.18 0.73 4.88
C LEU A 168 -4.71 0.36 5.07
N GLY A 169 -4.03 -0.04 4.02
CA GLY A 169 -2.64 -0.51 4.07
C GLY A 169 -1.57 0.57 4.10
N CYS A 170 -1.92 1.85 4.02
CA CYS A 170 -0.99 2.96 4.13
C CYS A 170 -1.55 4.07 5.03
N ALA A 171 -2.46 4.91 4.54
CA ALA A 171 -2.91 6.09 5.28
C ALA A 171 -3.56 5.73 6.63
N ALA A 172 -4.47 4.75 6.66
CA ALA A 172 -5.13 4.32 7.90
C ALA A 172 -4.16 3.61 8.85
N MET A 173 -3.31 2.70 8.34
CA MET A 173 -2.30 2.00 9.16
C MET A 173 -1.31 3.00 9.75
N THR A 174 -0.86 3.99 8.99
CA THR A 174 0.03 5.07 9.45
C THR A 174 -0.66 5.88 10.54
N GLY A 175 -1.94 6.25 10.34
CA GLY A 175 -2.74 6.93 11.35
C GLY A 175 -2.89 6.13 12.64
N TYR A 176 -3.16 4.82 12.53
CA TYR A 176 -3.21 3.93 13.69
C TYR A 176 -1.87 3.88 14.43
N GLY A 177 -0.77 3.74 13.70
CA GLY A 177 0.58 3.73 14.26
C GLY A 177 0.90 5.04 15.00
N ALA A 178 0.54 6.18 14.43
CA ALA A 178 0.73 7.49 15.04
C ALA A 178 -0.02 7.62 16.36
N VAL A 179 -1.29 7.21 16.41
CA VAL A 179 -2.12 7.28 17.61
C VAL A 179 -1.68 6.27 18.67
N ARG A 180 -1.51 5.00 18.26
CA ARG A 180 -1.29 3.89 19.21
C ARG A 180 0.16 3.76 19.66
N ARG A 181 1.11 3.97 18.75
CA ARG A 181 2.54 3.75 19.02
C ARG A 181 3.31 5.05 19.19
N GLY A 182 3.03 6.05 18.34
CA GLY A 182 3.72 7.34 18.38
C GLY A 182 3.29 8.19 19.56
N ALA A 183 2.01 8.51 19.65
CA ALA A 183 1.46 9.35 20.72
C ALA A 183 1.09 8.57 22.00
N ASP A 184 0.92 7.24 21.91
CA ASP A 184 0.39 6.39 22.98
C ASP A 184 -0.87 6.96 23.62
N LEU A 185 -1.78 7.47 22.78
CA LEU A 185 -3.01 8.16 23.20
C LEU A 185 -3.84 7.27 24.16
N ARG A 186 -4.20 7.85 25.30
CA ARG A 186 -5.04 7.20 26.32
C ARG A 186 -6.47 7.69 26.25
N PHE A 187 -7.39 6.85 26.69
CA PHE A 187 -8.81 7.21 26.83
C PHE A 187 -8.99 8.50 27.65
N GLY A 188 -9.78 9.43 27.12
CA GLY A 188 -10.10 10.70 27.79
C GLY A 188 -9.05 11.82 27.61
N GLU A 189 -7.93 11.57 26.93
CA GLU A 189 -6.96 12.60 26.58
C GLU A 189 -7.43 13.49 25.43
N THR A 190 -6.75 14.60 25.22
CA THR A 190 -6.95 15.51 24.08
C THR A 190 -5.80 15.33 23.10
N ALA A 191 -6.12 15.17 21.82
CA ALA A 191 -5.16 15.09 20.74
C ALA A 191 -5.23 16.32 19.83
N ALA A 192 -4.08 16.87 19.44
CA ALA A 192 -3.98 17.87 18.40
C ALA A 192 -3.28 17.25 17.17
N VAL A 193 -3.92 17.35 16.01
CA VAL A 193 -3.43 16.80 14.74
C VAL A 193 -3.08 17.96 13.82
N VAL A 194 -1.80 18.10 13.50
CA VAL A 194 -1.28 19.14 12.62
C VAL A 194 -1.11 18.57 11.22
N ALA A 195 -1.71 19.21 10.22
CA ALA A 195 -1.91 18.75 8.85
C ALA A 195 -2.93 17.60 8.77
N THR A 196 -4.11 17.89 8.24
CA THR A 196 -5.27 16.98 8.20
C THR A 196 -5.60 16.46 6.80
N GLY A 197 -4.57 16.31 5.95
CA GLY A 197 -4.65 15.57 4.68
C GLY A 197 -4.92 14.08 4.89
N GLY A 198 -4.59 13.24 3.92
CA GLY A 198 -4.91 11.80 3.93
C GLY A 198 -4.55 11.06 5.21
N VAL A 199 -3.32 11.21 5.73
CA VAL A 199 -2.90 10.59 7.00
C VAL A 199 -3.54 11.29 8.21
N GLY A 200 -3.50 12.62 8.25
CA GLY A 200 -4.03 13.38 9.39
C GLY A 200 -5.52 13.19 9.62
N SER A 201 -6.33 13.10 8.56
CA SER A 201 -7.77 12.79 8.66
C SER A 201 -8.00 11.39 9.26
N ASN A 202 -7.20 10.40 8.90
CA ASN A 202 -7.24 9.09 9.52
C ASN A 202 -6.81 9.14 10.99
N ILE A 203 -5.79 9.94 11.35
CA ILE A 203 -5.40 10.15 12.75
C ILE A 203 -6.56 10.73 13.55
N CYS A 204 -7.27 11.74 13.04
CA CYS A 204 -8.43 12.32 13.72
C CYS A 204 -9.51 11.28 14.00
N GLN A 205 -9.89 10.48 13.00
CA GLN A 205 -10.90 9.44 13.15
C GLN A 205 -10.46 8.35 14.14
N ILE A 206 -9.20 7.89 14.03
CA ILE A 206 -8.66 6.85 14.90
C ILE A 206 -8.53 7.37 16.35
N ALA A 207 -8.05 8.59 16.56
CA ALA A 207 -8.00 9.19 17.90
C ALA A 207 -9.38 9.27 18.55
N ASN A 208 -10.41 9.64 17.79
CA ASN A 208 -11.80 9.62 18.27
C ASN A 208 -12.25 8.20 18.64
N ALA A 209 -11.96 7.21 17.76
CA ALA A 209 -12.28 5.79 18.02
C ALA A 209 -11.53 5.22 19.23
N PHE A 210 -10.35 5.74 19.57
CA PHE A 210 -9.58 5.41 20.77
C PHE A 210 -10.12 6.08 22.04
N GLY A 211 -11.17 6.90 21.93
CA GLY A 211 -11.81 7.55 23.04
C GLY A 211 -11.12 8.83 23.49
N ALA A 212 -10.49 9.56 22.57
CA ALA A 212 -10.03 10.92 22.86
C ALA A 212 -11.21 11.76 23.34
N ARG A 213 -11.02 12.53 24.40
CA ARG A 213 -12.04 13.48 24.90
C ARG A 213 -12.28 14.61 23.90
N GLN A 214 -11.24 15.00 23.19
CA GLN A 214 -11.27 16.04 22.17
C GLN A 214 -10.19 15.79 21.14
N VAL A 215 -10.52 15.97 19.86
CA VAL A 215 -9.56 15.99 18.76
C VAL A 215 -9.57 17.39 18.15
N ILE A 216 -8.42 18.02 18.08
CA ILE A 216 -8.22 19.37 17.53
C ILE A 216 -7.50 19.19 16.20
N ALA A 217 -8.15 19.47 15.10
CA ALA A 217 -7.58 19.45 13.75
C ALA A 217 -7.03 20.83 13.39
N LEU A 218 -5.80 20.87 12.88
CA LEU A 218 -5.13 22.09 12.42
C LEU A 218 -4.62 21.88 11.01
N ASP A 219 -5.00 22.76 10.09
CA ASP A 219 -4.50 22.79 8.73
C ASP A 219 -4.45 24.25 8.23
N VAL A 220 -3.72 24.49 7.15
CA VAL A 220 -3.67 25.78 6.47
C VAL A 220 -4.76 25.91 5.42
N ASP A 221 -5.43 24.81 5.08
CA ASP A 221 -6.48 24.72 4.08
C ASP A 221 -7.85 24.49 4.76
N ASP A 222 -8.73 25.45 4.61
CA ASP A 222 -10.08 25.42 5.19
C ASP A 222 -10.96 24.30 4.60
N GLU A 223 -10.79 23.94 3.32
CA GLU A 223 -11.55 22.83 2.69
C GLU A 223 -11.19 21.50 3.32
N THR A 224 -9.90 21.29 3.58
CA THR A 224 -9.40 20.12 4.29
C THR A 224 -9.95 20.04 5.71
N LEU A 225 -10.00 21.16 6.44
CA LEU A 225 -10.59 21.23 7.78
C LEU A 225 -12.10 20.92 7.79
N GLU A 226 -12.85 21.41 6.82
CA GLU A 226 -14.28 21.11 6.68
C GLU A 226 -14.54 19.63 6.36
N ALA A 227 -13.66 18.99 5.60
CA ALA A 227 -13.76 17.57 5.29
C ALA A 227 -13.58 16.67 6.52
N VAL A 228 -12.73 17.07 7.47
CA VAL A 228 -12.43 16.29 8.69
C VAL A 228 -13.52 16.45 9.77
N LYS A 229 -14.36 17.49 9.69
CA LYS A 229 -15.49 17.71 10.64
C LYS A 229 -16.66 16.75 10.44
N LYS A 230 -16.72 16.08 9.29
CA LYS A 230 -17.81 15.15 8.92
C LYS A 230 -17.51 13.73 9.39
#